data_28c2109e2948c7fdf25170553a434795
#
_entry.id   28c2109e2948c7fdf25170553a434795
#
_cell.length_a   1.000
_cell.length_b   1.000
_cell.length_c   1.000
_cell.angle_alpha   90.00
_cell.angle_beta   90.00
_cell.angle_gamma   90.00
#
_symmetry.space_group_name_H-M   'P 1'
#
loop_
_entity.id
_entity.type
_entity.pdbx_description
1 polymer ?
#
loop_
_entity_poly.entity_id
_entity_poly.type
_entity_poly.pdbx_seq_one_letter_code
_entity_poly.pdbx_strand_id
1 'polypeptide(L)'
;MNIRRRFVPCLVALLALTAAARAVVFTDGSASVWTYLRNDSTDHAYVVPTLSFTAGDLGMKALRLEGSLRGYTDVRGGKSEQRELRILRGVLVYAPEQNSCELRLGQQWLTEGVGRGNVAGLWLRYRFDKRTAVTIYGGSRIAESISLQETNRYQGYALGIAARAYLEPFNVGASYYYLGKSGDLLYHAAGLEANGRLSRRLAVRGRFEMNVEQAAVERAQILADWRARHNLQLTGEFRSQAPRVFEDSYFTIFLSEASTTFGRANVRWEFRRPFYARAGGTVLFSGNPGPLYKVQLALGHRFAEIGYTHWLSVNKGVMDGVFLQANYRFRDRYDFFAGYDWAHGSNADSDLKPVTDSHAAYLGGSADILRTLSVTARAEQVRDVERSSDWRGLLGVTARFSNLR
;
A
#
# COMPACT_ATOMS: atom_id res chain seq x y z
N MET A 1 -29.83 -10.85 -18.10
CA MET A 1 -29.57 -11.09 -16.66
C MET A 1 -29.65 -9.76 -15.91
N ASN A 2 -30.59 -9.59 -14.95
CA ASN A 2 -30.99 -8.29 -14.41
C ASN A 2 -29.98 -7.73 -13.41
N ILE A 3 -28.94 -7.06 -13.88
CA ILE A 3 -27.94 -6.34 -13.08
C ILE A 3 -28.61 -5.27 -12.20
N ARG A 4 -29.66 -4.61 -12.68
CA ARG A 4 -30.44 -3.59 -11.94
C ARG A 4 -31.00 -4.09 -10.59
N ARG A 5 -31.44 -5.35 -10.49
CA ARG A 5 -32.05 -5.88 -9.25
C ARG A 5 -31.04 -6.13 -8.11
N ARG A 6 -29.74 -6.18 -8.39
CA ARG A 6 -28.70 -6.48 -7.39
C ARG A 6 -27.92 -5.24 -6.93
N PHE A 7 -27.91 -4.15 -7.72
CA PHE A 7 -27.25 -2.89 -7.34
C PHE A 7 -28.08 -2.04 -6.37
N VAL A 8 -29.40 -2.06 -6.52
CA VAL A 8 -30.31 -1.27 -5.69
C VAL A 8 -30.18 -1.56 -4.19
N PRO A 9 -30.08 -2.83 -3.72
CA PRO A 9 -29.96 -3.10 -2.29
C PRO A 9 -28.65 -2.58 -1.69
N CYS A 10 -27.55 -2.64 -2.42
CA CYS A 10 -26.27 -2.10 -1.92
C CYS A 10 -26.30 -0.57 -1.79
N LEU A 11 -26.91 0.11 -2.75
CA LEU A 11 -27.08 1.57 -2.70
C LEU A 11 -28.05 2.00 -1.59
N VAL A 12 -29.14 1.24 -1.39
CA VAL A 12 -30.10 1.48 -0.30
C VAL A 12 -29.45 1.21 1.07
N ALA A 13 -28.66 0.15 1.20
CA ALA A 13 -27.90 -0.12 2.43
C ALA A 13 -26.89 0.99 2.73
N LEU A 14 -26.22 1.51 1.71
CA LEU A 14 -25.28 2.64 1.82
C LEU A 14 -26.01 3.91 2.31
N LEU A 15 -27.17 4.22 1.74
CA LEU A 15 -28.00 5.37 2.13
C LEU A 15 -28.62 5.19 3.52
N ALA A 16 -29.03 3.98 3.90
CA ALA A 16 -29.55 3.68 5.22
C ALA A 16 -28.45 3.80 6.31
N LEU A 17 -27.21 3.36 6.02
CA LEU A 17 -26.08 3.52 6.92
C LEU A 17 -25.70 5.00 7.14
N THR A 18 -25.78 5.84 6.10
CA THR A 18 -25.55 7.28 6.24
C THR A 18 -26.64 7.98 7.04
N ALA A 19 -27.89 7.49 6.98
CA ALA A 19 -29.00 8.01 7.78
C ALA A 19 -28.88 7.60 9.27
N ALA A 20 -28.48 6.36 9.56
CA ALA A 20 -28.25 5.87 10.91
C ALA A 20 -27.08 6.58 11.63
N ALA A 21 -26.06 6.99 10.87
CA ALA A 21 -24.90 7.72 11.42
C ALA A 21 -25.27 9.12 11.99
N ARG A 22 -26.43 9.67 11.70
CA ARG A 22 -26.90 10.95 12.25
C ARG A 22 -27.35 10.89 13.70
N ALA A 23 -27.52 9.68 14.26
CA ALA A 23 -28.01 9.49 15.62
C ALA A 23 -26.88 9.45 16.68
N VAL A 24 -25.61 9.44 16.28
CA VAL A 24 -24.42 9.42 17.16
C VAL A 24 -23.88 10.85 17.34
N VAL A 25 -23.39 11.16 18.55
CA VAL A 25 -22.98 12.52 18.94
C VAL A 25 -21.90 13.12 18.04
N PHE A 26 -21.00 12.27 17.53
CA PHE A 26 -19.96 12.64 16.56
C PHE A 26 -19.66 11.45 15.68
N THR A 27 -19.81 11.63 14.35
CA THR A 27 -19.48 10.56 13.41
C THR A 27 -18.80 11.15 12.18
N ASP A 28 -17.68 10.58 11.80
CA ASP A 28 -16.97 10.86 10.56
C ASP A 28 -16.67 9.54 9.86
N GLY A 29 -16.77 9.53 8.53
CA GLY A 29 -16.48 8.31 7.81
C GLY A 29 -16.73 8.37 6.31
N SER A 30 -16.58 7.21 5.71
CA SER A 30 -16.83 7.03 4.29
C SER A 30 -17.42 5.66 4.00
N ALA A 31 -18.29 5.62 3.02
CA ALA A 31 -18.80 4.40 2.43
C ALA A 31 -18.47 4.40 0.95
N SER A 32 -17.90 3.33 0.44
CA SER A 32 -17.56 3.20 -0.97
C SER A 32 -17.98 1.86 -1.54
N VAL A 33 -18.28 1.86 -2.83
CA VAL A 33 -18.48 0.64 -3.62
C VAL A 33 -17.57 0.73 -4.82
N TRP A 34 -16.70 -0.25 -4.95
CA TRP A 34 -15.80 -0.40 -6.08
C TRP A 34 -16.21 -1.62 -6.90
N THR A 35 -16.26 -1.47 -8.21
CA THR A 35 -16.49 -2.56 -9.15
C THR A 35 -15.26 -2.72 -10.02
N TYR A 36 -14.70 -3.91 -10.03
CA TYR A 36 -13.58 -4.32 -10.88
C TYR A 36 -14.12 -5.27 -11.94
N LEU A 37 -13.94 -4.87 -13.19
CA LEU A 37 -14.25 -5.70 -14.35
C LEU A 37 -12.95 -6.20 -14.95
N ARG A 38 -12.88 -7.48 -15.23
CA ARG A 38 -11.75 -8.09 -15.91
C ARG A 38 -12.27 -9.08 -16.93
N ASN A 39 -11.79 -8.94 -18.16
CA ASN A 39 -12.04 -9.87 -19.23
C ASN A 39 -10.70 -10.51 -19.61
N ASP A 40 -10.42 -11.63 -18.95
CA ASP A 40 -9.35 -12.55 -19.34
C ASP A 40 -10.00 -13.84 -19.84
N SER A 41 -9.33 -15.00 -19.70
CA SER A 41 -9.91 -16.30 -20.03
C SER A 41 -11.24 -16.64 -19.32
N THR A 42 -11.55 -15.90 -18.24
CA THR A 42 -12.81 -15.98 -17.48
C THR A 42 -13.27 -14.58 -17.10
N ASP A 43 -14.47 -14.19 -17.57
CA ASP A 43 -15.07 -12.91 -17.22
C ASP A 43 -15.34 -12.79 -15.73
N HIS A 44 -14.68 -11.86 -15.07
CA HIS A 44 -14.88 -11.55 -13.66
C HIS A 44 -15.48 -10.16 -13.46
N ALA A 45 -16.36 -10.03 -12.51
CA ALA A 45 -16.91 -8.75 -12.06
C ALA A 45 -17.00 -8.71 -10.54
N TYR A 46 -16.00 -8.13 -9.92
CA TYR A 46 -15.92 -8.03 -8.47
C TYR A 46 -16.59 -6.75 -7.98
N VAL A 47 -17.42 -6.88 -6.95
CA VAL A 47 -18.02 -5.76 -6.23
C VAL A 47 -17.47 -5.75 -4.81
N VAL A 48 -16.86 -4.62 -4.43
CA VAL A 48 -16.14 -4.45 -3.16
C VAL A 48 -16.72 -3.26 -2.40
N PRO A 49 -17.80 -3.45 -1.63
CA PRO A 49 -18.28 -2.42 -0.70
C PRO A 49 -17.30 -2.28 0.48
N THR A 50 -17.05 -1.04 0.87
CA THR A 50 -16.22 -0.72 2.04
C THR A 50 -16.93 0.35 2.85
N LEU A 51 -16.97 0.18 4.18
CA LEU A 51 -17.44 1.17 5.13
C LEU A 51 -16.32 1.43 6.13
N SER A 52 -15.98 2.69 6.34
CA SER A 52 -15.05 3.13 7.39
C SER A 52 -15.69 4.26 8.17
N PHE A 53 -15.59 4.22 9.49
CA PHE A 53 -16.19 5.24 10.34
C PHE A 53 -15.40 5.43 11.64
N THR A 54 -15.55 6.61 12.21
CA THR A 54 -15.14 6.96 13.55
C THR A 54 -16.36 7.54 14.26
N ALA A 55 -16.73 6.95 15.40
CA ALA A 55 -17.77 7.46 16.28
C ALA A 55 -17.11 7.93 17.58
N GLY A 56 -17.15 9.22 17.85
CA GLY A 56 -16.54 9.84 19.02
C GLY A 56 -17.54 10.19 20.11
N ASP A 57 -17.00 10.64 21.25
CA ASP A 57 -17.75 11.07 22.43
C ASP A 57 -18.71 10.01 23.00
N LEU A 58 -18.24 8.76 23.05
CA LEU A 58 -19.01 7.62 23.58
C LEU A 58 -19.15 7.71 25.10
N GLY A 59 -19.83 8.73 25.61
CA GLY A 59 -19.98 9.04 27.03
C GLY A 59 -18.78 9.75 27.66
N MET A 60 -17.65 9.77 26.98
CA MET A 60 -16.43 10.49 27.37
C MET A 60 -15.77 11.08 26.11
N LYS A 61 -15.40 12.36 26.14
CA LYS A 61 -14.75 13.08 25.01
C LYS A 61 -13.51 12.38 24.46
N ALA A 62 -12.79 11.64 25.32
CA ALA A 62 -11.57 10.93 24.95
C ALA A 62 -11.82 9.57 24.29
N LEU A 63 -13.06 9.05 24.31
CA LEU A 63 -13.40 7.70 23.89
C LEU A 63 -14.05 7.71 22.51
N ARG A 64 -13.49 6.95 21.56
CA ARG A 64 -14.03 6.79 20.22
C ARG A 64 -13.95 5.34 19.75
N LEU A 65 -14.88 4.95 18.89
CA LEU A 65 -14.90 3.69 18.16
C LEU A 65 -14.48 3.95 16.72
N GLU A 66 -13.51 3.20 16.23
CA GLU A 66 -13.09 3.22 14.82
C GLU A 66 -13.42 1.86 14.21
N GLY A 67 -14.14 1.89 13.08
CA GLY A 67 -14.53 0.69 12.36
C GLY A 67 -14.21 0.75 10.87
N SER A 68 -13.83 -0.40 10.30
CA SER A 68 -13.70 -0.56 8.85
C SER A 68 -14.12 -1.96 8.45
N LEU A 69 -15.07 -2.04 7.55
CA LEU A 69 -15.65 -3.27 7.01
C LEU A 69 -15.44 -3.29 5.50
N ARG A 70 -15.15 -4.45 4.94
CA ARG A 70 -15.04 -4.65 3.50
C ARG A 70 -15.79 -5.90 3.10
N GLY A 71 -16.67 -5.78 2.13
CA GLY A 71 -17.29 -6.90 1.44
C GLY A 71 -16.51 -7.24 0.16
N TYR A 72 -16.69 -8.44 -0.32
CA TYR A 72 -16.18 -8.89 -1.59
C TYR A 72 -17.16 -9.89 -2.20
N THR A 73 -17.52 -9.72 -3.45
CA THR A 73 -18.35 -10.67 -4.19
C THR A 73 -18.01 -10.65 -5.67
N ASP A 74 -17.85 -11.82 -6.28
CA ASP A 74 -17.82 -11.97 -7.72
C ASP A 74 -19.24 -12.18 -8.24
N VAL A 75 -19.72 -11.27 -9.10
CA VAL A 75 -21.10 -11.29 -9.62
C VAL A 75 -21.21 -12.00 -10.98
N ARG A 76 -20.09 -12.32 -11.63
CA ARG A 76 -20.04 -13.04 -12.91
C ARG A 76 -19.50 -14.46 -12.80
N GLY A 77 -18.57 -14.71 -11.89
CA GLY A 77 -18.03 -16.03 -11.64
C GLY A 77 -19.14 -16.99 -11.24
N GLY A 78 -19.30 -18.10 -11.95
CA GLY A 78 -20.40 -19.08 -11.77
C GLY A 78 -20.34 -19.85 -10.43
N LYS A 79 -19.35 -19.63 -9.59
CA LYS A 79 -19.26 -20.16 -8.23
C LYS A 79 -19.78 -19.11 -7.27
N SER A 80 -21.04 -19.24 -6.89
CA SER A 80 -21.76 -18.35 -5.95
C SER A 80 -21.19 -18.29 -4.53
N GLU A 81 -20.07 -18.94 -4.28
CA GLU A 81 -19.53 -19.20 -2.93
C GLU A 81 -18.53 -18.15 -2.43
N GLN A 82 -18.13 -17.19 -3.26
CA GLN A 82 -17.14 -16.19 -2.84
C GLN A 82 -17.79 -14.87 -2.38
N ARG A 83 -18.68 -14.98 -1.40
CA ARG A 83 -19.15 -13.78 -0.68
C ARG A 83 -18.37 -13.63 0.60
N GLU A 84 -17.65 -12.55 0.72
CA GLU A 84 -16.80 -12.31 1.88
C GLU A 84 -17.15 -10.98 2.55
N LEU A 85 -17.28 -11.01 3.86
CA LEU A 85 -17.33 -9.83 4.69
C LEU A 85 -16.15 -9.88 5.68
N ARG A 86 -15.29 -8.87 5.63
CA ARG A 86 -14.14 -8.74 6.51
C ARG A 86 -14.27 -7.54 7.42
N ILE A 87 -13.97 -7.74 8.67
CA ILE A 87 -13.65 -6.66 9.58
C ILE A 87 -12.17 -6.35 9.42
N LEU A 88 -11.85 -5.21 8.81
CA LEU A 88 -10.47 -4.75 8.65
C LEU A 88 -9.97 -4.06 9.92
N ARG A 89 -10.88 -3.37 10.61
CA ARG A 89 -10.62 -2.63 11.84
C ARG A 89 -11.88 -2.61 12.70
N GLY A 90 -11.69 -2.81 13.99
CA GLY A 90 -12.74 -2.66 15.00
C GLY A 90 -12.07 -2.35 16.32
N VAL A 91 -11.89 -1.06 16.62
CA VAL A 91 -11.02 -0.58 17.71
C VAL A 91 -11.73 0.45 18.55
N LEU A 92 -11.75 0.21 19.86
CA LEU A 92 -12.07 1.21 20.85
C LEU A 92 -10.79 1.98 21.20
N VAL A 93 -10.80 3.29 21.03
CA VAL A 93 -9.64 4.17 21.25
C VAL A 93 -9.96 5.12 22.39
N TYR A 94 -9.10 5.11 23.41
CA TYR A 94 -9.08 6.11 24.47
C TYR A 94 -7.84 7.01 24.29
N ALA A 95 -8.06 8.29 24.04
CA ALA A 95 -7.00 9.26 23.80
C ALA A 95 -7.37 10.60 24.47
N PRO A 96 -6.96 10.81 25.74
CA PRO A 96 -7.25 12.05 26.46
C PRO A 96 -6.55 13.26 25.82
N GLU A 97 -7.12 14.46 26.01
CA GLU A 97 -6.65 15.71 25.40
C GLU A 97 -5.17 16.02 25.68
N GLN A 98 -4.65 15.61 26.83
CA GLN A 98 -3.24 15.81 27.18
C GLN A 98 -2.26 14.96 26.36
N ASN A 99 -2.77 14.06 25.52
CA ASN A 99 -2.00 13.20 24.60
C ASN A 99 -0.82 12.43 25.24
N SER A 100 -0.75 12.32 26.55
CA SER A 100 0.31 11.58 27.24
C SER A 100 0.13 10.07 27.14
N CYS A 101 -1.11 9.60 27.01
CA CYS A 101 -1.46 8.18 26.90
C CYS A 101 -2.51 7.98 25.81
N GLU A 102 -2.33 6.97 24.99
CA GLU A 102 -3.33 6.51 24.03
C GLU A 102 -3.46 4.99 24.15
N LEU A 103 -4.68 4.52 24.39
CA LEU A 103 -5.02 3.11 24.51
C LEU A 103 -5.93 2.71 23.37
N ARG A 104 -5.67 1.56 22.76
CA ARG A 104 -6.51 0.97 21.73
C ARG A 104 -6.81 -0.48 22.09
N LEU A 105 -8.07 -0.88 22.00
CA LEU A 105 -8.52 -2.24 22.26
C LEU A 105 -9.36 -2.73 21.08
N GLY A 106 -8.98 -3.86 20.50
CA GLY A 106 -9.70 -4.47 19.38
C GLY A 106 -8.83 -4.85 18.21
N GLN A 107 -9.46 -5.08 17.08
CA GLN A 107 -8.78 -5.47 15.83
C GLN A 107 -8.19 -4.26 15.12
N GLN A 108 -6.88 -4.26 14.91
CA GLN A 108 -6.15 -3.16 14.32
C GLN A 108 -4.94 -3.64 13.52
N TRP A 109 -4.57 -2.82 12.53
CA TRP A 109 -3.33 -3.02 11.79
C TRP A 109 -2.16 -2.39 12.55
N LEU A 110 -1.13 -3.18 12.83
CA LEU A 110 0.10 -2.71 13.45
C LEU A 110 1.09 -2.24 12.40
N THR A 111 1.72 -1.09 12.67
CA THR A 111 2.79 -0.50 11.85
C THR A 111 3.91 0.06 12.72
N GLU A 112 4.11 -0.48 13.90
CA GLU A 112 5.06 0.03 14.90
C GLU A 112 6.42 -0.65 14.75
N GLY A 113 7.37 0.08 14.19
CA GLY A 113 8.73 -0.43 13.99
C GLY A 113 8.78 -1.67 13.11
N VAL A 114 9.33 -2.77 13.61
CA VAL A 114 9.38 -4.08 12.94
C VAL A 114 8.07 -4.84 13.00
N GLY A 115 7.18 -4.50 13.93
CA GLY A 115 5.87 -5.14 14.06
C GLY A 115 4.93 -4.73 12.93
N ARG A 116 4.45 -5.71 12.16
CA ARG A 116 3.48 -5.51 11.06
C ARG A 116 2.47 -6.63 11.06
N GLY A 117 1.25 -6.28 10.77
CA GLY A 117 0.17 -7.25 10.61
C GLY A 117 -1.10 -6.85 11.34
N ASN A 118 -2.14 -7.66 11.16
CA ASN A 118 -3.43 -7.44 11.79
C ASN A 118 -3.48 -8.19 13.13
N VAL A 119 -3.80 -7.46 14.21
CA VAL A 119 -3.84 -8.01 15.57
C VAL A 119 -5.14 -7.60 16.24
N ALA A 120 -5.81 -8.56 16.89
CA ALA A 120 -6.90 -8.30 17.82
C ALA A 120 -6.35 -8.34 19.25
N GLY A 121 -6.24 -7.17 19.86
CA GLY A 121 -5.61 -7.06 21.19
C GLY A 121 -5.51 -5.64 21.67
N LEU A 122 -4.51 -5.43 22.51
CA LEU A 122 -4.22 -4.18 23.17
C LEU A 122 -3.06 -3.47 22.48
N TRP A 123 -3.15 -2.16 22.36
CA TRP A 123 -2.07 -1.27 21.96
C TRP A 123 -2.08 -0.06 22.89
N LEU A 124 -0.95 0.24 23.49
CA LEU A 124 -0.75 1.34 24.41
C LEU A 124 0.44 2.17 23.99
N ARG A 125 0.24 3.45 23.81
CA ARG A 125 1.32 4.42 23.63
C ARG A 125 1.35 5.37 24.82
N TYR A 126 2.52 5.51 25.40
CA TYR A 126 2.79 6.49 26.44
C TYR A 126 3.85 7.48 25.96
N ARG A 127 3.57 8.78 26.10
CA ARG A 127 4.51 9.86 25.80
C ARG A 127 5.02 10.43 27.11
N PHE A 128 6.31 10.24 27.35
CA PHE A 128 6.96 10.81 28.54
C PHE A 128 7.05 12.33 28.44
N ASP A 129 7.32 12.80 27.22
CA ASP A 129 7.36 14.22 26.88
C ASP A 129 6.99 14.43 25.38
N LYS A 130 7.18 15.63 24.86
CA LYS A 130 6.93 15.95 23.45
C LYS A 130 7.89 15.23 22.48
N ARG A 131 8.99 14.68 22.98
CA ARG A 131 10.09 14.12 22.19
C ARG A 131 10.18 12.61 22.29
N THR A 132 9.69 12.01 23.40
CA THR A 132 9.91 10.60 23.71
C THR A 132 8.59 9.87 23.90
N ALA A 133 8.43 8.75 23.22
CA ALA A 133 7.27 7.88 23.37
C ALA A 133 7.68 6.40 23.36
N VAL A 134 6.95 5.60 24.09
CA VAL A 134 7.02 4.15 24.06
C VAL A 134 5.64 3.61 23.69
N THR A 135 5.61 2.62 22.84
CA THR A 135 4.43 1.89 22.43
C THR A 135 4.61 0.42 22.76
N ILE A 136 3.62 -0.17 23.43
CA ILE A 136 3.58 -1.60 23.74
C ILE A 136 2.29 -2.14 23.11
N TYR A 137 2.34 -3.32 22.52
CA TYR A 137 1.17 -3.95 21.94
C TYR A 137 1.22 -5.47 22.06
N GLY A 138 0.04 -6.09 22.05
CA GLY A 138 -0.07 -7.53 22.07
C GLY A 138 -1.50 -8.00 21.83
N GLY A 139 -1.61 -9.22 21.32
CA GLY A 139 -2.91 -9.85 21.05
C GLY A 139 -2.82 -11.02 20.09
N SER A 140 -3.97 -11.52 19.67
CA SER A 140 -4.07 -12.58 18.66
C SER A 140 -3.78 -12.03 17.28
N ARG A 141 -2.89 -12.67 16.55
CA ARG A 141 -2.67 -12.36 15.12
C ARG A 141 -3.85 -12.85 14.31
N ILE A 142 -4.31 -12.03 13.39
CA ILE A 142 -5.39 -12.35 12.46
C ILE A 142 -4.79 -12.53 11.08
N ALA A 143 -5.20 -13.60 10.38
CA ALA A 143 -4.77 -13.88 9.01
C ALA A 143 -5.11 -12.74 8.07
N GLU A 144 -4.18 -12.43 7.20
CA GLU A 144 -4.38 -11.50 6.09
C GLU A 144 -4.99 -12.19 4.85
N SER A 145 -5.26 -13.49 4.95
CA SER A 145 -5.73 -14.34 3.87
C SER A 145 -6.98 -13.78 3.20
N ILE A 146 -6.98 -13.85 1.87
CA ILE A 146 -8.09 -13.43 1.01
C ILE A 146 -9.19 -14.50 0.95
N SER A 147 -8.92 -15.73 1.39
CA SER A 147 -9.84 -16.86 1.34
C SER A 147 -10.76 -16.92 2.56
N LEU A 148 -12.08 -16.95 2.32
CA LEU A 148 -13.10 -17.17 3.36
C LEU A 148 -13.09 -18.56 3.98
N GLN A 149 -12.55 -19.53 3.26
CA GLN A 149 -12.54 -20.93 3.69
C GLN A 149 -11.51 -21.19 4.78
N GLU A 150 -10.49 -20.35 4.90
CA GLU A 150 -9.57 -20.40 6.02
C GLU A 150 -10.16 -19.65 7.22
N THR A 151 -11.16 -20.22 7.83
CA THR A 151 -11.76 -19.76 9.09
C THR A 151 -10.83 -19.86 10.30
N ASN A 152 -9.61 -20.28 10.14
CA ASN A 152 -8.62 -20.31 11.18
C ASN A 152 -8.11 -18.87 11.44
N ARG A 153 -8.96 -18.10 12.13
CA ARG A 153 -8.69 -16.69 12.51
C ARG A 153 -7.48 -16.56 13.42
N TYR A 154 -7.07 -17.62 14.08
CA TYR A 154 -5.96 -17.62 15.00
C TYR A 154 -4.68 -18.06 14.31
N GLN A 155 -3.79 -17.12 14.05
CA GLN A 155 -2.44 -17.38 13.53
C GLN A 155 -1.36 -17.18 14.60
N GLY A 156 -1.69 -17.45 15.86
CA GLY A 156 -0.78 -17.24 16.95
C GLY A 156 -1.02 -15.92 17.69
N TYR A 157 -0.09 -15.55 18.55
CA TYR A 157 -0.10 -14.30 19.31
C TYR A 157 1.11 -13.45 18.93
N ALA A 158 0.90 -12.15 18.91
CA ALA A 158 1.92 -11.15 18.62
C ALA A 158 2.12 -10.26 19.84
N LEU A 159 3.37 -9.98 20.17
CA LEU A 159 3.77 -9.04 21.20
C LEU A 159 4.82 -8.10 20.63
N GLY A 160 4.86 -6.86 21.08
CA GLY A 160 5.93 -5.97 20.66
C GLY A 160 6.02 -4.70 21.48
N ILE A 161 7.17 -4.08 21.35
CA ILE A 161 7.50 -2.80 21.94
C ILE A 161 8.22 -1.94 20.91
N ALA A 162 7.93 -0.65 20.89
CA ALA A 162 8.63 0.33 20.09
C ALA A 162 8.87 1.60 20.92
N ALA A 163 10.09 2.09 20.91
CA ALA A 163 10.48 3.36 21.51
C ALA A 163 10.86 4.34 20.40
N ARG A 164 10.46 5.60 20.55
CA ARG A 164 10.83 6.68 19.64
C ARG A 164 11.30 7.90 20.41
N ALA A 165 12.37 8.53 19.93
CA ALA A 165 12.90 9.75 20.50
C ALA A 165 13.23 10.76 19.40
N TYR A 166 12.90 12.03 19.65
CA TYR A 166 13.33 13.13 18.79
C TYR A 166 14.63 13.71 19.34
N LEU A 167 15.72 13.31 18.69
CA LEU A 167 17.08 13.81 18.96
C LEU A 167 17.46 14.72 17.81
N GLU A 168 17.22 16.01 17.95
CA GLU A 168 17.42 16.99 16.87
C GLU A 168 18.77 16.84 16.18
N PRO A 169 18.83 16.74 14.86
CA PRO A 169 17.74 16.87 13.88
C PRO A 169 17.07 15.54 13.49
N PHE A 170 17.22 14.48 14.26
CA PHE A 170 16.76 13.14 13.95
C PHE A 170 15.59 12.69 14.82
N ASN A 171 14.64 11.99 14.22
CA ASN A 171 13.75 11.07 14.92
C ASN A 171 14.38 9.69 14.84
N VAL A 172 14.65 9.09 15.98
CA VAL A 172 15.19 7.73 16.09
C VAL A 172 14.17 6.81 16.73
N GLY A 173 14.16 5.55 16.33
CA GLY A 173 13.28 4.54 16.87
C GLY A 173 13.99 3.21 17.01
N ALA A 174 13.67 2.48 18.06
CA ALA A 174 14.04 1.09 18.26
C ALA A 174 12.77 0.28 18.50
N SER A 175 12.73 -0.95 18.02
CA SER A 175 11.56 -1.80 18.17
C SER A 175 11.92 -3.26 18.24
N TYR A 176 11.07 -4.03 18.92
CA TYR A 176 11.14 -5.48 19.00
C TYR A 176 9.76 -6.06 18.78
N TYR A 177 9.69 -7.19 18.08
CA TYR A 177 8.47 -7.90 17.74
C TYR A 177 8.67 -9.38 17.97
N TYR A 178 7.68 -10.02 18.56
CA TYR A 178 7.63 -11.45 18.84
C TYR A 178 6.33 -12.03 18.29
N LEU A 179 6.40 -13.18 17.63
CA LEU A 179 5.28 -13.96 17.15
C LEU A 179 5.42 -15.40 17.63
N GLY A 180 4.40 -15.90 18.31
CA GLY A 180 4.34 -17.29 18.77
C GLY A 180 3.01 -17.95 18.42
N LYS A 181 3.00 -19.28 18.37
CA LYS A 181 1.81 -20.09 18.13
C LYS A 181 1.91 -21.40 18.89
N SER A 182 0.87 -21.75 19.65
CA SER A 182 0.77 -23.02 20.40
C SER A 182 1.93 -23.27 21.39
N GLY A 183 2.61 -22.22 21.83
CA GLY A 183 3.79 -22.33 22.70
C GLY A 183 5.12 -22.24 21.97
N ASP A 184 5.13 -22.43 20.67
CA ASP A 184 6.34 -22.36 19.87
C ASP A 184 6.62 -20.92 19.41
N LEU A 185 7.92 -20.56 19.31
CA LEU A 185 8.38 -19.35 18.70
C LEU A 185 8.32 -19.51 17.18
N LEU A 186 7.56 -18.63 16.51
CA LEU A 186 7.51 -18.62 15.04
C LEU A 186 8.45 -17.58 14.43
N TYR A 187 8.64 -16.46 15.12
CA TYR A 187 9.43 -15.37 14.60
C TYR A 187 9.65 -14.29 15.64
N HIS A 188 10.87 -13.75 15.70
CA HIS A 188 11.14 -12.52 16.41
C HIS A 188 12.15 -11.62 15.69
N ALA A 189 11.92 -10.32 15.77
CA ALA A 189 12.72 -9.35 15.06
C ALA A 189 13.00 -8.12 15.91
N ALA A 190 14.18 -7.55 15.72
CA ALA A 190 14.57 -6.25 16.25
C ALA A 190 14.81 -5.27 15.10
N GLY A 191 14.58 -3.99 15.34
CA GLY A 191 14.81 -2.98 14.33
C GLY A 191 15.13 -1.62 14.89
N LEU A 192 15.85 -0.88 14.06
CA LEU A 192 16.23 0.51 14.28
C LEU A 192 15.75 1.36 13.10
N GLU A 193 15.27 2.55 13.38
CA GLU A 193 14.91 3.53 12.36
C GLU A 193 15.44 4.91 12.75
N ALA A 194 15.89 5.65 11.74
CA ALA A 194 16.26 7.04 11.92
C ALA A 194 15.80 7.86 10.72
N ASN A 195 15.22 9.01 10.94
CA ASN A 195 14.89 9.94 9.88
C ASN A 195 15.13 11.38 10.36
N GLY A 196 15.70 12.20 9.49
CA GLY A 196 16.02 13.56 9.85
C GLY A 196 16.46 14.39 8.67
N ARG A 197 16.71 15.67 8.95
CA ARG A 197 17.26 16.63 8.00
C ARG A 197 18.67 17.04 8.42
N LEU A 198 19.68 16.48 7.72
CA LEU A 198 21.09 16.89 7.92
C LEU A 198 21.33 18.35 7.55
N SER A 199 20.51 18.90 6.65
CA SER A 199 20.52 20.31 6.31
C SER A 199 19.13 20.73 5.79
N ARG A 200 18.93 22.04 5.54
CA ARG A 200 17.70 22.54 4.89
C ARG A 200 17.43 21.89 3.52
N ARG A 201 18.45 21.31 2.90
CA ARG A 201 18.39 20.72 1.54
C ARG A 201 18.53 19.20 1.51
N LEU A 202 18.98 18.56 2.57
CA LEU A 202 19.26 17.13 2.61
C LEU A 202 18.47 16.46 3.74
N ALA A 203 17.54 15.58 3.35
CA ALA A 203 16.83 14.68 4.24
C ALA A 203 17.36 13.24 4.06
N VAL A 204 17.52 12.53 5.16
CA VAL A 204 17.97 11.14 5.16
C VAL A 204 17.04 10.29 6.02
N ARG A 205 16.76 9.08 5.56
CA ARG A 205 16.00 8.07 6.30
C ARG A 205 16.78 6.75 6.24
N GLY A 206 17.00 6.15 7.40
CA GLY A 206 17.57 4.81 7.54
C GLY A 206 16.60 3.87 8.24
N ARG A 207 16.65 2.60 7.88
CA ARG A 207 15.90 1.53 8.53
C ARG A 207 16.72 0.25 8.48
N PHE A 208 16.81 -0.42 9.63
CA PHE A 208 17.48 -1.69 9.78
C PHE A 208 16.56 -2.65 10.54
N GLU A 209 16.39 -3.86 10.06
CA GLU A 209 15.58 -4.92 10.66
C GLU A 209 16.39 -6.24 10.63
N MET A 210 16.36 -6.96 11.72
CA MET A 210 17.08 -8.21 11.89
C MET A 210 16.14 -9.27 12.47
N ASN A 211 16.14 -10.46 11.89
CA ASN A 211 15.62 -11.66 12.54
C ASN A 211 16.59 -12.04 13.65
N VAL A 212 16.13 -12.06 14.89
CA VAL A 212 17.01 -12.28 16.05
C VAL A 212 17.39 -13.74 16.18
N GLU A 213 16.49 -14.66 15.84
CA GLU A 213 16.72 -16.11 15.92
C GLU A 213 17.77 -16.58 14.93
N GLN A 214 17.63 -16.14 13.69
CA GLN A 214 18.53 -16.52 12.60
C GLN A 214 19.79 -15.64 12.55
N ALA A 215 19.89 -14.61 13.40
CA ALA A 215 20.91 -13.57 13.34
C ALA A 215 21.08 -12.97 11.91
N ALA A 216 19.98 -12.91 11.16
CA ALA A 216 19.97 -12.53 9.74
C ALA A 216 19.38 -11.14 9.54
N VAL A 217 19.98 -10.36 8.64
CA VAL A 217 19.45 -9.05 8.24
C VAL A 217 18.25 -9.24 7.32
N GLU A 218 17.06 -8.86 7.77
CA GLU A 218 15.84 -8.92 6.96
C GLU A 218 15.67 -7.68 6.09
N ARG A 219 16.09 -6.53 6.60
CA ARG A 219 16.00 -5.28 5.86
C ARG A 219 17.07 -4.30 6.27
N ALA A 220 17.78 -3.78 5.30
CA ALA A 220 18.61 -2.59 5.44
C ALA A 220 18.19 -1.61 4.35
N GLN A 221 17.84 -0.37 4.73
CA GLN A 221 17.39 0.65 3.78
C GLN A 221 17.97 2.00 4.17
N ILE A 222 18.49 2.71 3.17
CA ILE A 222 18.88 4.12 3.29
C ILE A 222 18.25 4.86 2.12
N LEU A 223 17.59 5.97 2.42
CA LEU A 223 17.00 6.90 1.45
C LEU A 223 17.59 8.29 1.72
N ALA A 224 18.09 8.95 0.70
CA ALA A 224 18.53 10.33 0.74
C ALA A 224 17.78 11.16 -0.30
N ASP A 225 17.25 12.30 0.10
CA ASP A 225 16.62 13.30 -0.76
C ASP A 225 17.39 14.61 -0.62
N TRP A 226 18.00 15.04 -1.72
CA TRP A 226 18.86 16.22 -1.74
C TRP A 226 18.38 17.25 -2.77
N ARG A 227 17.96 18.41 -2.30
CA ARG A 227 17.68 19.56 -3.13
C ARG A 227 18.96 20.36 -3.36
N ALA A 228 19.79 19.92 -4.31
CA ALA A 228 21.07 20.55 -4.60
C ALA A 228 20.91 22.03 -4.98
N ARG A 229 19.85 22.34 -5.76
CA ARG A 229 19.41 23.68 -6.12
C ARG A 229 17.87 23.78 -6.03
N HIS A 230 17.32 24.99 -6.16
CA HIS A 230 15.87 25.19 -6.17
C HIS A 230 15.15 24.43 -7.29
N ASN A 231 15.86 24.14 -8.38
CA ASN A 231 15.36 23.45 -9.57
C ASN A 231 16.05 22.10 -9.83
N LEU A 232 16.88 21.60 -8.90
CA LEU A 232 17.58 20.32 -9.03
C LEU A 232 17.41 19.49 -7.77
N GLN A 233 16.75 18.34 -7.92
CA GLN A 233 16.53 17.37 -6.87
C GLN A 233 17.22 16.03 -7.25
N LEU A 234 17.95 15.47 -6.30
CA LEU A 234 18.55 14.13 -6.39
C LEU A 234 17.94 13.26 -5.28
N THR A 235 17.58 12.05 -5.65
CA THR A 235 17.10 11.04 -4.69
C THR A 235 17.92 9.78 -4.87
N GLY A 236 18.49 9.27 -3.78
CA GLY A 236 19.22 8.01 -3.74
C GLY A 236 18.56 7.04 -2.77
N GLU A 237 18.45 5.78 -3.16
CA GLU A 237 17.95 4.72 -2.30
C GLU A 237 18.81 3.48 -2.45
N PHE A 238 19.21 2.93 -1.33
CA PHE A 238 19.75 1.57 -1.23
C PHE A 238 18.81 0.76 -0.33
N ARG A 239 18.47 -0.44 -0.75
CA ARG A 239 17.64 -1.34 0.02
C ARG A 239 18.07 -2.79 -0.21
N SER A 240 18.30 -3.50 0.87
CA SER A 240 18.40 -4.94 0.90
C SER A 240 17.25 -5.49 1.73
N GLN A 241 16.54 -6.49 1.22
CA GLN A 241 15.39 -7.07 1.89
C GLN A 241 15.33 -8.57 1.63
N ALA A 242 15.30 -9.36 2.70
CA ALA A 242 14.93 -10.77 2.66
C ALA A 242 13.42 -10.93 2.75
N PRO A 243 12.82 -11.94 2.10
CA PRO A 243 11.42 -12.27 2.30
C PRO A 243 11.21 -12.70 3.76
N ARG A 244 10.12 -12.23 4.37
CA ARG A 244 9.68 -12.74 5.67
C ARG A 244 8.88 -14.00 5.47
N VAL A 245 9.48 -15.12 5.80
CA VAL A 245 8.84 -16.41 5.72
C VAL A 245 8.71 -16.95 7.14
N PHE A 246 7.51 -17.34 7.54
CA PHE A 246 7.26 -17.99 8.82
C PHE A 246 7.39 -19.50 8.65
N GLU A 247 7.92 -20.19 9.64
CA GLU A 247 8.19 -21.64 9.55
C GLU A 247 6.95 -22.49 9.22
N ASP A 248 5.76 -22.05 9.62
CA ASP A 248 4.49 -22.71 9.30
C ASP A 248 3.85 -22.26 7.97
N SER A 249 4.55 -21.44 7.18
CA SER A 249 4.05 -20.97 5.89
C SER A 249 4.31 -21.99 4.79
N TYR A 250 3.27 -22.28 3.97
CA TYR A 250 3.40 -23.06 2.75
C TYR A 250 4.49 -22.50 1.79
N PHE A 251 4.74 -21.20 1.86
CA PHE A 251 5.75 -20.53 1.03
C PHE A 251 7.18 -20.82 1.45
N THR A 252 7.44 -21.38 2.63
CA THR A 252 8.81 -21.79 3.08
C THR A 252 9.45 -22.75 2.10
N ILE A 253 8.64 -23.56 1.43
CA ILE A 253 9.10 -24.58 0.48
C ILE A 253 9.54 -23.94 -0.86
N PHE A 254 8.98 -22.79 -1.23
CA PHE A 254 9.16 -22.18 -2.56
C PHE A 254 9.99 -20.91 -2.54
N LEU A 255 10.01 -20.17 -1.43
CA LEU A 255 10.83 -18.97 -1.30
C LEU A 255 12.20 -19.39 -0.78
N SER A 256 13.10 -19.68 -1.72
CA SER A 256 14.52 -19.74 -1.38
C SER A 256 14.92 -18.42 -0.69
N GLU A 257 15.84 -18.46 0.22
CA GLU A 257 16.36 -17.36 1.07
C GLU A 257 16.95 -16.17 0.29
N ALA A 258 16.59 -16.01 -0.98
CA ALA A 258 17.15 -15.01 -1.86
C ALA A 258 16.74 -13.60 -1.44
N SER A 259 17.63 -12.94 -0.72
CA SER A 259 17.49 -11.52 -0.44
C SER A 259 17.51 -10.72 -1.75
N THR A 260 16.62 -9.75 -1.83
CA THR A 260 16.61 -8.80 -2.94
C THR A 260 17.31 -7.52 -2.52
N THR A 261 18.37 -7.15 -3.23
CA THR A 261 19.09 -5.90 -2.99
C THR A 261 18.94 -5.00 -4.21
N PHE A 262 18.57 -3.75 -4.00
CA PHE A 262 18.57 -2.77 -5.08
C PHE A 262 19.18 -1.44 -4.66
N GLY A 263 19.83 -0.79 -5.62
CA GLY A 263 20.24 0.60 -5.56
C GLY A 263 19.51 1.41 -6.61
N ARG A 264 19.02 2.59 -6.25
CA ARG A 264 18.34 3.50 -7.18
C ARG A 264 18.84 4.92 -6.99
N ALA A 265 19.13 5.60 -8.09
CA ALA A 265 19.41 7.03 -8.09
C ALA A 265 18.53 7.72 -9.12
N ASN A 266 17.96 8.86 -8.76
CA ASN A 266 17.15 9.67 -9.66
C ASN A 266 17.59 11.13 -9.55
N VAL A 267 17.54 11.81 -10.68
CA VAL A 267 17.78 13.24 -10.85
C VAL A 267 16.55 13.85 -11.50
N ARG A 268 16.03 14.92 -10.94
CA ARG A 268 14.97 15.74 -11.53
C ARG A 268 15.48 17.16 -11.65
N TRP A 269 15.44 17.68 -12.87
CA TRP A 269 15.89 19.05 -13.18
C TRP A 269 14.77 19.84 -13.83
N GLU A 270 14.30 20.91 -13.18
CA GLU A 270 13.34 21.87 -13.71
C GLU A 270 14.10 22.97 -14.47
N PHE A 271 14.30 22.78 -15.77
CA PHE A 271 15.07 23.71 -16.58
C PHE A 271 14.30 24.98 -16.96
N ARG A 272 12.98 24.89 -17.07
CA ARG A 272 12.06 26.03 -17.28
C ARG A 272 10.68 25.66 -16.79
N ARG A 273 10.16 26.34 -15.78
CA ARG A 273 8.78 26.09 -15.34
C ARG A 273 7.78 26.28 -16.49
N PRO A 274 6.87 25.33 -16.71
CA PRO A 274 6.58 24.12 -15.94
C PRO A 274 7.26 22.83 -16.45
N PHE A 275 8.36 22.92 -17.20
CA PHE A 275 9.04 21.79 -17.82
C PHE A 275 10.18 21.24 -16.95
N TYR A 276 10.34 19.93 -16.97
CA TYR A 276 11.43 19.24 -16.28
C TYR A 276 11.97 18.06 -17.10
N ALA A 277 13.21 17.70 -16.83
CA ALA A 277 13.83 16.45 -17.25
C ALA A 277 14.07 15.56 -16.03
N ARG A 278 13.92 14.27 -16.19
CA ARG A 278 14.21 13.25 -15.18
C ARG A 278 15.11 12.19 -15.77
N ALA A 279 16.15 11.82 -15.05
CA ALA A 279 17.00 10.66 -15.35
C ALA A 279 17.08 9.78 -14.10
N GLY A 280 17.06 8.48 -14.26
CA GLY A 280 17.15 7.53 -13.16
C GLY A 280 17.88 6.25 -13.56
N GLY A 281 18.55 5.65 -12.58
CA GLY A 281 19.16 4.34 -12.70
C GLY A 281 18.76 3.46 -11.52
N THR A 282 18.54 2.18 -11.78
CA THR A 282 18.28 1.17 -10.75
C THR A 282 19.11 -0.06 -11.05
N VAL A 283 19.73 -0.62 -10.04
CA VAL A 283 20.38 -1.92 -10.09
C VAL A 283 19.68 -2.83 -9.10
N LEU A 284 19.23 -3.99 -9.56
CA LEU A 284 18.54 -4.99 -8.76
C LEU A 284 19.39 -6.28 -8.74
N PHE A 285 19.69 -6.77 -7.56
CA PHE A 285 20.35 -8.06 -7.32
C PHE A 285 19.32 -8.99 -6.66
N SER A 286 18.94 -10.05 -7.34
CA SER A 286 17.97 -11.04 -6.85
C SER A 286 18.47 -12.46 -7.13
N GLY A 287 19.55 -12.88 -6.43
CA GLY A 287 20.09 -14.24 -6.62
C GLY A 287 20.37 -14.59 -8.09
N ASN A 288 19.92 -15.77 -8.52
CA ASN A 288 19.96 -16.21 -9.92
C ASN A 288 18.71 -15.68 -10.65
N PRO A 289 18.80 -14.98 -11.80
CA PRO A 289 19.80 -15.09 -12.83
C PRO A 289 20.84 -13.95 -12.91
N GLY A 290 21.11 -13.22 -11.86
CA GLY A 290 22.12 -12.15 -11.85
C GLY A 290 21.52 -10.74 -11.83
N PRO A 291 22.34 -9.70 -11.91
CA PRO A 291 21.87 -8.32 -11.77
C PRO A 291 21.00 -7.87 -12.94
N LEU A 292 19.99 -7.09 -12.59
CA LEU A 292 19.12 -6.38 -13.53
C LEU A 292 19.41 -4.88 -13.42
N TYR A 293 19.71 -4.25 -14.53
CA TYR A 293 19.95 -2.81 -14.64
C TYR A 293 18.76 -2.14 -15.32
N LYS A 294 18.33 -1.02 -14.80
CA LYS A 294 17.32 -0.17 -15.42
C LYS A 294 17.83 1.25 -15.55
N VAL A 295 17.71 1.81 -16.73
CA VAL A 295 17.90 3.25 -16.97
C VAL A 295 16.57 3.83 -17.42
N GLN A 296 16.24 5.01 -16.93
CA GLN A 296 15.02 5.72 -17.29
C GLN A 296 15.34 7.18 -17.56
N LEU A 297 14.83 7.68 -18.68
CA LEU A 297 14.92 9.08 -19.08
C LEU A 297 13.51 9.60 -19.35
N ALA A 298 13.18 10.79 -18.91
CA ALA A 298 11.88 11.39 -19.17
C ALA A 298 11.96 12.90 -19.32
N LEU A 299 11.05 13.43 -20.12
CA LEU A 299 10.74 14.83 -20.24
C LEU A 299 9.31 15.06 -19.82
N GLY A 300 9.09 16.03 -18.97
CA GLY A 300 7.77 16.26 -18.40
C GLY A 300 7.39 17.73 -18.38
N HIS A 301 6.09 17.90 -18.34
CA HIS A 301 5.37 19.12 -18.08
C HIS A 301 4.42 18.84 -16.91
N ARG A 302 3.90 19.88 -16.24
CA ARG A 302 2.98 19.68 -15.10
C ARG A 302 1.78 18.78 -15.39
N PHE A 303 1.42 18.60 -16.66
CA PHE A 303 0.25 17.82 -17.07
C PHE A 303 0.61 16.48 -17.75
N ALA A 304 1.81 16.33 -18.26
CA ALA A 304 2.20 15.13 -19.01
C ALA A 304 3.69 14.85 -18.86
N GLU A 305 4.03 13.58 -18.96
CA GLU A 305 5.42 13.09 -18.99
C GLU A 305 5.53 12.04 -20.09
N ILE A 306 6.57 12.13 -20.88
CA ILE A 306 6.99 11.09 -21.82
C ILE A 306 8.37 10.60 -21.41
N GLY A 307 8.60 9.31 -21.48
CA GLY A 307 9.91 8.76 -21.12
C GLY A 307 10.23 7.47 -21.82
N TYR A 308 11.50 7.14 -21.71
CA TYR A 308 12.10 5.91 -22.21
C TYR A 308 12.70 5.14 -21.06
N THR A 309 12.58 3.83 -21.12
CA THR A 309 13.14 2.89 -20.14
C THR A 309 13.92 1.81 -20.86
N HIS A 310 15.13 1.56 -20.42
CA HIS A 310 15.98 0.48 -20.87
C HIS A 310 16.30 -0.45 -19.73
N TRP A 311 16.03 -1.74 -19.92
CA TRP A 311 16.37 -2.80 -18.97
C TRP A 311 17.40 -3.72 -19.60
N LEU A 312 18.43 -4.04 -18.85
CA LEU A 312 19.47 -4.98 -19.20
C LEU A 312 19.58 -6.04 -18.10
N SER A 313 19.37 -7.29 -18.47
CA SER A 313 19.63 -8.44 -17.60
C SER A 313 20.69 -9.32 -18.22
N VAL A 314 21.69 -9.70 -17.44
CA VAL A 314 22.82 -10.52 -17.92
C VAL A 314 22.32 -11.85 -18.51
N ASN A 315 21.25 -12.42 -17.98
CA ASN A 315 20.75 -13.74 -18.36
C ASN A 315 19.35 -13.75 -18.99
N LYS A 316 18.63 -12.60 -19.01
CA LYS A 316 17.25 -12.53 -19.53
C LYS A 316 17.09 -11.64 -20.76
N GLY A 317 18.19 -11.04 -21.26
CA GLY A 317 18.15 -10.19 -22.42
C GLY A 317 17.89 -8.71 -22.10
N VAL A 318 17.42 -7.99 -23.10
CA VAL A 318 17.21 -6.54 -23.10
C VAL A 318 15.72 -6.24 -23.26
N MET A 319 15.22 -5.24 -22.56
CA MET A 319 13.87 -4.73 -22.75
C MET A 319 13.90 -3.20 -22.84
N ASP A 320 13.36 -2.69 -23.91
CA ASP A 320 13.17 -1.27 -24.18
C ASP A 320 11.72 -0.90 -23.99
N GLY A 321 11.45 0.29 -23.46
CA GLY A 321 10.09 0.74 -23.26
C GLY A 321 9.95 2.25 -23.41
N VAL A 322 8.77 2.66 -23.88
CA VAL A 322 8.35 4.05 -23.93
C VAL A 322 7.08 4.19 -23.12
N PHE A 323 6.99 5.22 -22.31
CA PHE A 323 5.78 5.53 -21.58
C PHE A 323 5.34 6.98 -21.82
N LEU A 324 4.03 7.16 -21.81
CA LEU A 324 3.37 8.46 -21.84
C LEU A 324 2.35 8.48 -20.69
N GLN A 325 2.39 9.52 -19.88
CA GLN A 325 1.44 9.71 -18.78
C GLN A 325 0.93 11.14 -18.82
N ALA A 326 -0.37 11.31 -18.63
CA ALA A 326 -1.01 12.61 -18.53
C ALA A 326 -1.95 12.66 -17.32
N ASN A 327 -1.95 13.78 -16.63
CA ASN A 327 -2.87 14.07 -15.55
C ASN A 327 -3.30 15.53 -15.62
N TYR A 328 -4.60 15.76 -15.62
CA TYR A 328 -5.16 17.09 -15.71
C TYR A 328 -6.30 17.28 -14.70
N ARG A 329 -6.15 18.25 -13.81
CA ARG A 329 -7.17 18.66 -12.86
C ARG A 329 -7.92 19.90 -13.39
N PHE A 330 -9.22 19.74 -13.55
CA PHE A 330 -10.10 20.80 -13.99
C PHE A 330 -11.01 21.28 -12.85
N ARG A 331 -11.02 22.58 -12.58
CA ARG A 331 -11.84 23.24 -11.54
C ARG A 331 -11.73 22.59 -10.15
N ASP A 332 -10.58 22.03 -9.81
CA ASP A 332 -10.31 21.33 -8.53
C ASP A 332 -11.32 20.22 -8.14
N ARG A 333 -12.18 19.81 -9.09
CA ARG A 333 -13.23 18.82 -8.90
C ARG A 333 -13.12 17.62 -9.84
N TYR A 334 -12.47 17.80 -10.98
CA TYR A 334 -12.39 16.77 -12.00
C TYR A 334 -10.93 16.46 -12.27
N ASP A 335 -10.53 15.23 -11.99
CA ASP A 335 -9.21 14.71 -12.33
C ASP A 335 -9.35 13.78 -13.54
N PHE A 336 -8.57 14.03 -14.58
CA PHE A 336 -8.45 13.18 -15.75
C PHE A 336 -7.04 12.63 -15.81
N PHE A 337 -6.91 11.35 -16.07
CA PHE A 337 -5.62 10.71 -16.26
C PHE A 337 -5.65 9.73 -17.41
N ALA A 338 -4.55 9.68 -18.14
CA ALA A 338 -4.34 8.74 -19.22
C ALA A 338 -2.88 8.31 -19.25
N GLY A 339 -2.63 7.12 -19.74
CA GLY A 339 -1.28 6.66 -19.96
C GLY A 339 -1.21 5.56 -20.99
N TYR A 340 -0.03 5.42 -21.54
CA TYR A 340 0.34 4.39 -22.49
C TYR A 340 1.76 3.94 -22.18
N ASP A 341 1.93 2.65 -22.02
CA ASP A 341 3.22 1.99 -21.84
C ASP A 341 3.41 0.97 -22.97
N TRP A 342 4.54 1.04 -23.64
CA TRP A 342 4.98 0.05 -24.61
C TRP A 342 6.33 -0.50 -24.17
N ALA A 343 6.50 -1.80 -24.24
CA ALA A 343 7.77 -2.45 -23.98
C ALA A 343 8.03 -3.53 -25.02
N HIS A 344 9.27 -3.59 -25.45
CA HIS A 344 9.80 -4.53 -26.43
C HIS A 344 10.97 -5.27 -25.78
N GLY A 345 10.89 -6.59 -25.70
CA GLY A 345 11.91 -7.41 -25.06
C GLY A 345 12.48 -8.47 -25.98
N SER A 346 13.80 -8.66 -25.94
CA SER A 346 14.50 -9.79 -26.55
C SER A 346 15.01 -10.72 -25.45
N ASN A 347 14.71 -12.01 -25.53
CA ASN A 347 15.29 -13.01 -24.63
C ASN A 347 16.70 -13.38 -25.09
N ALA A 348 17.64 -13.49 -24.14
CA ALA A 348 19.01 -13.92 -24.40
C ALA A 348 19.08 -15.42 -24.75
N ASP A 349 18.07 -16.21 -24.34
CA ASP A 349 17.99 -17.64 -24.58
C ASP A 349 17.15 -17.91 -25.84
N SER A 350 17.79 -18.31 -26.91
CA SER A 350 17.20 -18.52 -28.25
C SER A 350 16.13 -19.63 -28.30
N ASP A 351 16.03 -20.48 -27.27
CA ASP A 351 15.08 -21.58 -27.21
C ASP A 351 13.75 -21.19 -26.52
N LEU A 352 13.69 -20.07 -25.86
CA LEU A 352 12.47 -19.53 -25.24
C LEU A 352 11.95 -18.40 -26.13
N LYS A 353 10.74 -18.57 -26.63
CA LYS A 353 9.91 -17.68 -27.50
C LYS A 353 10.49 -16.31 -27.84
N PRO A 354 10.52 -15.93 -29.11
CA PRO A 354 11.12 -14.70 -29.58
C PRO A 354 10.40 -13.47 -29.03
N VAL A 355 11.14 -12.35 -29.03
CA VAL A 355 10.70 -10.96 -28.94
C VAL A 355 9.25 -10.74 -28.48
N THR A 356 9.10 -10.13 -27.32
CA THR A 356 7.80 -9.91 -26.72
C THR A 356 7.45 -8.44 -26.73
N ASP A 357 6.43 -8.07 -27.51
CA ASP A 357 5.82 -6.75 -27.43
C ASP A 357 4.72 -6.76 -26.37
N SER A 358 4.77 -5.83 -25.44
CA SER A 358 3.69 -5.58 -24.50
C SER A 358 3.20 -4.15 -24.58
N HIS A 359 1.90 -3.97 -24.48
CA HIS A 359 1.24 -2.69 -24.50
C HIS A 359 0.28 -2.59 -23.34
N ALA A 360 0.28 -1.46 -22.66
CA ALA A 360 -0.73 -1.12 -21.69
C ALA A 360 -1.22 0.30 -21.94
N ALA A 361 -2.52 0.45 -22.13
CA ALA A 361 -3.15 1.75 -22.28
C ALA A 361 -4.22 1.92 -21.19
N TYR A 362 -4.30 3.06 -20.55
CA TYR A 362 -5.35 3.37 -19.61
C TYR A 362 -5.86 4.79 -19.75
N LEU A 363 -7.15 4.93 -19.47
CA LEU A 363 -7.85 6.20 -19.41
C LEU A 363 -8.78 6.19 -18.21
N GLY A 364 -8.84 7.29 -17.50
CA GLY A 364 -9.76 7.40 -16.37
C GLY A 364 -9.93 8.81 -15.88
N GLY A 365 -10.78 8.92 -14.88
CA GLY A 365 -11.01 10.18 -14.19
C GLY A 365 -11.74 10.00 -12.89
N SER A 366 -11.69 11.02 -12.07
CA SER A 366 -12.50 11.16 -10.86
C SER A 366 -13.22 12.50 -10.87
N ALA A 367 -14.43 12.52 -10.31
CA ALA A 367 -15.26 13.69 -10.20
C ALA A 367 -15.84 13.80 -8.79
N ASP A 368 -15.63 14.93 -8.13
CA ASP A 368 -16.34 15.30 -6.92
C ASP A 368 -17.69 15.91 -7.32
N ILE A 369 -18.73 15.04 -7.45
CA ILE A 369 -20.10 15.42 -7.85
C ILE A 369 -20.70 16.35 -6.81
N LEU A 370 -20.51 15.99 -5.53
CA LEU A 370 -20.84 16.79 -4.36
C LEU A 370 -19.62 16.87 -3.44
N ARG A 371 -19.64 17.76 -2.45
CA ARG A 371 -18.57 17.80 -1.42
C ARG A 371 -18.42 16.46 -0.69
N THR A 372 -19.49 15.69 -0.65
CA THR A 372 -19.58 14.41 0.07
C THR A 372 -19.62 13.20 -0.85
N LEU A 373 -19.67 13.39 -2.17
CA LEU A 373 -19.79 12.29 -3.13
C LEU A 373 -18.79 12.42 -4.26
N SER A 374 -17.95 11.41 -4.42
CA SER A 374 -17.00 11.29 -5.53
C SER A 374 -17.25 10.02 -6.34
N VAL A 375 -17.00 10.11 -7.63
CA VAL A 375 -17.06 9.00 -8.58
C VAL A 375 -15.72 8.90 -9.28
N THR A 376 -15.21 7.69 -9.44
CA THR A 376 -13.97 7.39 -10.16
C THR A 376 -14.26 6.31 -11.18
N ALA A 377 -13.77 6.48 -12.40
CA ALA A 377 -13.80 5.46 -13.44
C ALA A 377 -12.42 5.33 -14.09
N ARG A 378 -12.03 4.09 -14.43
CA ARG A 378 -10.83 3.77 -15.19
C ARG A 378 -11.09 2.61 -16.12
N ALA A 379 -10.63 2.71 -17.33
CA ALA A 379 -10.52 1.61 -18.27
C ALA A 379 -9.04 1.38 -18.60
N GLU A 380 -8.66 0.13 -18.73
CA GLU A 380 -7.29 -0.29 -19.03
C GLU A 380 -7.34 -1.44 -20.03
N GLN A 381 -6.48 -1.38 -21.02
CA GLN A 381 -6.22 -2.48 -21.95
C GLN A 381 -4.76 -2.89 -21.80
N VAL A 382 -4.53 -4.18 -21.58
CA VAL A 382 -3.20 -4.77 -21.51
C VAL A 382 -3.13 -5.83 -22.61
N ARG A 383 -2.07 -5.80 -23.39
CA ARG A 383 -1.74 -6.81 -24.38
C ARG A 383 -0.31 -7.26 -24.15
N ASP A 384 -0.10 -8.53 -24.00
CA ASP A 384 1.21 -9.16 -23.91
C ASP A 384 1.25 -10.44 -24.76
N VAL A 385 2.41 -11.09 -24.83
CA VAL A 385 2.64 -12.30 -25.64
C VAL A 385 1.82 -13.48 -25.18
N GLU A 386 1.54 -13.58 -23.89
CA GLU A 386 0.77 -14.68 -23.32
C GLU A 386 -0.75 -14.43 -23.43
N ARG A 387 -1.14 -13.15 -23.54
CA ARG A 387 -2.53 -12.71 -23.54
C ARG A 387 -2.80 -11.78 -24.69
N SER A 388 -3.61 -12.22 -25.61
CA SER A 388 -3.95 -11.47 -26.82
C SER A 388 -4.60 -10.10 -26.52
N SER A 389 -5.38 -10.00 -25.45
CA SER A 389 -5.95 -8.75 -24.95
C SER A 389 -6.61 -9.00 -23.60
N ASP A 390 -6.31 -8.20 -22.59
CA ASP A 390 -6.96 -8.20 -21.27
C ASP A 390 -7.55 -6.79 -21.05
N TRP A 391 -8.88 -6.70 -20.91
CA TRP A 391 -9.57 -5.48 -20.59
C TRP A 391 -9.92 -5.44 -19.12
N ARG A 392 -9.60 -4.33 -18.48
CA ARG A 392 -9.89 -4.09 -17.08
C ARG A 392 -10.67 -2.79 -16.94
N GLY A 393 -11.72 -2.84 -16.13
CA GLY A 393 -12.54 -1.70 -15.78
C GLY A 393 -12.57 -1.50 -14.28
N LEU A 394 -12.52 -0.26 -13.84
CA LEU A 394 -12.71 0.13 -12.46
C LEU A 394 -13.79 1.21 -12.41
N LEU A 395 -14.81 1.02 -11.59
CA LEU A 395 -15.80 2.02 -11.26
C LEU A 395 -15.94 2.10 -9.75
N GLY A 396 -15.76 3.28 -9.19
CA GLY A 396 -15.86 3.54 -7.76
C GLY A 396 -16.80 4.68 -7.45
N VAL A 397 -17.62 4.51 -6.44
CA VAL A 397 -18.42 5.56 -5.85
C VAL A 397 -18.09 5.64 -4.38
N THR A 398 -17.77 6.83 -3.90
CA THR A 398 -17.42 7.07 -2.48
C THR A 398 -18.29 8.20 -1.93
N ALA A 399 -19.03 7.90 -0.89
CA ALA A 399 -19.74 8.87 -0.09
C ALA A 399 -19.00 9.13 1.22
N ARG A 400 -18.76 10.39 1.55
CA ARG A 400 -18.21 10.83 2.83
C ARG A 400 -19.31 11.41 3.67
N PHE A 401 -19.27 11.17 4.96
CA PHE A 401 -20.23 11.73 5.89
C PHE A 401 -19.49 12.25 7.13
N SER A 402 -19.92 13.39 7.62
CA SER A 402 -19.42 13.96 8.87
C SER A 402 -20.55 14.76 9.50
N ASN A 403 -20.76 14.56 10.79
CA ASN A 403 -21.63 15.40 11.60
C ASN A 403 -20.83 16.32 12.55
N LEU A 404 -19.54 16.50 12.28
CA LEU A 404 -18.72 17.53 12.92
C LEU A 404 -19.36 18.90 12.71
N ARG A 405 -19.80 19.51 13.77
CA ARG A 405 -20.22 20.92 13.84
C ARG A 405 -19.08 21.78 14.35
#